data_2ef04c6e3b73dafd1e0b7b602edde2fc
#
_entry.id   2ef04c6e3b73dafd1e0b7b602edde2fc
#
_cell.length_a   1.000
_cell.length_b   1.000
_cell.length_c   1.000
_cell.angle_alpha   90.00
_cell.angle_beta   90.00
_cell.angle_gamma   90.00
#
_symmetry.space_group_name_H-M   'P 1'
#
loop_
_entity.id
_entity.type
_entity.pdbx_description
1 polymer ?
#
loop_
_entity_poly.entity_id
_entity_poly.type
_entity_poly.pdbx_seq_one_letter_code
_entity_poly.pdbx_strand_id
1 'polypeptide(L)'
;MNTLFQNACFYSKFIVYCLHQEGEIIMQKKQEHTHTPLDALTSFVQSQRTELQQLLSQFPKSKAIVGNLRIDRCRNSFQYYIVSERGDTKGKYISHKQIRKAAAIAQRDYNKATATILKKQIKAIDSFLAIYTPNAIDDAYTKLHPGRRALITPVREPDEDFIAAWRHLPYTGKPFEINAPEYYTASGVRVRSKSEVIIADALARANIPYRYEYPTSIKGWGTLYPDFTCLDIRTREEIIWEHFGLMGDPDYAENAVQKITHYAASGYVLGKNLIATFESGTIPLSVKQVQGCIDALLK
;
A
#
# COMPACT_ATOMS: atom_id res chain seq x y z
N MET A 1 -7.29 4.38 39.97
CA MET A 1 -7.28 5.49 39.02
C MET A 1 -6.15 5.27 38.04
N ASN A 2 -6.44 4.95 36.84
CA ASN A 2 -5.66 4.85 35.58
C ASN A 2 -5.87 3.51 34.90
N THR A 3 -6.91 3.48 34.15
CA THR A 3 -7.08 2.53 33.03
C THR A 3 -7.98 3.22 32.03
N LEU A 4 -7.40 3.70 30.94
CA LEU A 4 -8.10 3.96 29.69
C LEU A 4 -7.08 4.65 28.76
N PHE A 5 -6.57 3.90 27.82
CA PHE A 5 -6.13 4.33 26.49
C PHE A 5 -5.19 3.27 25.90
N GLN A 6 -5.80 2.19 25.45
CA GLN A 6 -5.16 1.32 24.47
C GLN A 6 -6.21 0.97 23.42
N ASN A 7 -6.37 1.86 22.46
CA ASN A 7 -6.97 1.55 21.16
C ASN A 7 -6.83 2.80 20.28
N ALA A 8 -5.70 2.93 19.66
CA ALA A 8 -5.52 3.68 18.43
C ALA A 8 -4.07 3.50 18.00
N CYS A 9 -3.84 2.82 16.91
CA CYS A 9 -2.80 3.14 15.95
C CYS A 9 -2.40 1.93 15.14
N PHE A 10 -3.22 1.61 14.17
CA PHE A 10 -2.75 0.92 12.97
C PHE A 10 -2.73 1.92 11.81
N TYR A 11 -2.02 3.03 11.95
CA TYR A 11 -1.70 3.94 10.85
C TYR A 11 -0.50 4.80 11.24
N SER A 12 0.70 4.22 11.28
CA SER A 12 1.90 5.05 11.24
C SER A 12 3.15 4.20 10.98
N LYS A 13 3.39 3.88 9.72
CA LYS A 13 4.71 3.44 9.27
C LYS A 13 5.12 4.14 7.98
N PHE A 14 4.95 5.44 7.92
CA PHE A 14 5.62 6.29 6.92
C PHE A 14 5.85 7.69 7.50
N ILE A 15 6.75 7.77 8.47
CA ILE A 15 7.44 9.02 8.77
C ILE A 15 8.86 8.80 8.27
N VAL A 16 9.22 9.51 7.22
CA VAL A 16 10.61 9.58 6.75
C VAL A 16 11.42 10.31 7.81
N TYR A 17 12.22 9.58 8.55
CA TYR A 17 13.24 10.15 9.42
C TYR A 17 14.39 10.67 8.55
N CYS A 18 14.51 11.98 8.43
CA CYS A 18 15.78 12.64 8.18
C CYS A 18 16.43 12.95 9.52
N LEU A 19 17.22 12.03 10.07
CA LEU A 19 18.22 12.34 11.07
C LEU A 19 19.44 11.42 10.87
N HIS A 20 20.59 12.06 10.79
CA HIS A 20 21.92 11.49 10.75
C HIS A 20 22.17 10.46 11.86
N GLN A 21 22.63 9.27 11.48
CA GLN A 21 23.67 8.58 12.25
C GLN A 21 24.43 7.63 11.32
N GLU A 22 25.74 7.74 11.37
CA GLU A 22 26.72 6.85 10.74
C GLU A 22 26.59 5.44 11.34
N GLY A 23 26.46 4.45 10.48
CA GLY A 23 26.46 3.04 10.87
C GLY A 23 26.29 2.16 9.64
N GLU A 24 27.32 1.38 9.32
CA GLU A 24 27.35 0.43 8.22
C GLU A 24 26.15 -0.53 8.30
N ILE A 25 25.26 -0.45 7.34
CA ILE A 25 24.20 -1.45 7.14
C ILE A 25 24.67 -2.41 6.07
N ILE A 26 24.96 -3.64 6.49
CA ILE A 26 25.17 -4.79 5.61
C ILE A 26 23.87 -5.00 4.83
N MET A 27 23.87 -4.59 3.56
CA MET A 27 22.75 -4.81 2.65
C MET A 27 22.75 -6.26 2.17
N GLN A 28 21.89 -7.09 2.75
CA GLN A 28 21.45 -8.30 2.08
C GLN A 28 20.68 -7.89 0.81
N LYS A 29 21.19 -8.26 -0.35
CA LYS A 29 20.51 -8.14 -1.64
C LYS A 29 19.22 -8.94 -1.60
N LYS A 30 18.11 -8.29 -1.27
CA LYS A 30 16.78 -8.77 -1.64
C LYS A 30 16.58 -8.45 -3.11
N GLN A 31 16.34 -9.46 -3.93
CA GLN A 31 15.89 -9.27 -5.31
C GLN A 31 14.59 -8.46 -5.26
N GLU A 32 14.66 -7.20 -5.66
CA GLU A 32 13.50 -6.35 -5.86
C GLU A 32 12.80 -6.80 -7.15
N HIS A 33 11.77 -7.62 -7.00
CA HIS A 33 10.76 -7.75 -8.04
C HIS A 33 9.97 -6.44 -8.07
N THR A 34 9.98 -5.78 -9.22
CA THR A 34 9.12 -4.63 -9.52
C THR A 34 7.66 -5.12 -9.49
N HIS A 35 7.01 -4.98 -8.35
CA HIS A 35 5.60 -5.35 -8.21
C HIS A 35 4.73 -4.20 -8.71
N THR A 36 3.96 -4.46 -9.76
CA THR A 36 2.78 -3.63 -10.03
C THR A 36 1.83 -3.72 -8.83
N PRO A 37 1.00 -2.75 -8.54
CA PRO A 37 0.10 -2.80 -7.37
C PRO A 37 -1.07 -3.76 -7.50
N LEU A 38 -1.34 -4.27 -8.69
CA LEU A 38 -2.16 -5.45 -8.88
C LEU A 38 -1.44 -6.70 -8.33
N ASP A 39 -0.11 -6.73 -8.45
CA ASP A 39 0.76 -7.66 -7.74
C ASP A 39 0.72 -7.41 -6.23
N ALA A 40 0.47 -6.17 -5.77
CA ALA A 40 0.37 -5.85 -4.35
C ALA A 40 -0.81 -6.55 -3.67
N LEU A 41 -2.00 -6.57 -4.29
CA LEU A 41 -3.15 -7.31 -3.76
C LEU A 41 -2.85 -8.81 -3.72
N THR A 42 -2.34 -9.35 -4.83
CA THR A 42 -1.98 -10.76 -4.93
C THR A 42 -0.90 -11.12 -3.90
N SER A 43 0.13 -10.29 -3.79
CA SER A 43 1.22 -10.47 -2.81
C SER A 43 0.72 -10.35 -1.37
N PHE A 44 -0.16 -9.39 -1.08
CA PHE A 44 -0.79 -9.26 0.23
C PHE A 44 -1.62 -10.50 0.59
N VAL A 45 -2.47 -10.96 -0.32
CA VAL A 45 -3.29 -12.15 -0.12
C VAL A 45 -2.42 -13.41 0.06
N GLN A 46 -1.32 -13.53 -0.71
CA GLN A 46 -0.35 -14.62 -0.54
C GLN A 46 0.38 -14.54 0.80
N SER A 47 0.74 -13.36 1.28
CA SER A 47 1.36 -13.19 2.59
C SER A 47 0.41 -13.61 3.72
N GLN A 48 -0.87 -13.23 3.64
CA GLN A 48 -1.91 -13.66 4.58
C GLN A 48 -2.10 -15.17 4.56
N ARG A 49 -2.11 -15.81 3.38
CA ARG A 49 -2.13 -17.26 3.25
C ARG A 49 -0.98 -17.93 3.98
N THR A 50 0.22 -17.38 3.81
CA THR A 50 1.44 -17.91 4.44
C THR A 50 1.36 -17.80 5.96
N GLU A 51 0.90 -16.66 6.48
CA GLU A 51 0.68 -16.46 7.91
C GLU A 51 -0.31 -17.48 8.49
N LEU A 52 -1.46 -17.66 7.84
CA LEU A 52 -2.47 -18.63 8.26
C LEU A 52 -1.92 -20.08 8.25
N GLN A 53 -1.06 -20.41 7.27
CA GLN A 53 -0.39 -21.72 7.22
C GLN A 53 0.61 -21.89 8.35
N GLN A 54 1.37 -20.83 8.68
CA GLN A 54 2.29 -20.87 9.83
C GLN A 54 1.54 -21.09 11.14
N LEU A 55 0.42 -20.36 11.35
CA LEU A 55 -0.44 -20.55 12.52
C LEU A 55 -0.97 -21.99 12.59
N LEU A 56 -1.43 -22.54 11.47
CA LEU A 56 -1.93 -23.91 11.40
C LEU A 56 -0.83 -24.94 11.72
N SER A 57 0.41 -24.68 11.34
CA SER A 57 1.56 -25.57 11.60
C SER A 57 1.97 -25.63 13.08
N GLN A 58 1.62 -24.59 13.87
CA GLN A 58 1.95 -24.53 15.29
C GLN A 58 1.09 -25.47 16.16
N PHE A 59 -0.03 -25.96 15.63
CA PHE A 59 -0.86 -26.87 16.40
C PHE A 59 -0.16 -28.23 16.53
N PRO A 60 0.01 -28.74 17.77
CA PRO A 60 0.64 -30.03 17.98
C PRO A 60 -0.19 -31.14 17.33
N LYS A 61 0.46 -32.08 16.70
CA LYS A 61 -0.18 -33.33 16.29
C LYS A 61 -0.73 -34.00 17.57
N SER A 62 -2.02 -33.91 17.79
CA SER A 62 -2.67 -34.27 19.05
C SER A 62 -2.48 -35.79 19.33
N LYS A 63 -1.92 -36.13 20.49
CA LYS A 63 -2.15 -37.41 21.10
C LYS A 63 -3.65 -37.55 21.37
N ALA A 64 -4.23 -38.70 21.03
CA ALA A 64 -5.67 -38.90 21.18
C ALA A 64 -6.09 -38.80 22.66
N ILE A 65 -6.57 -37.61 23.05
CA ILE A 65 -7.21 -37.41 24.35
C ILE A 65 -8.67 -37.87 24.18
N VAL A 66 -9.07 -38.91 24.89
CA VAL A 66 -10.43 -39.46 24.80
C VAL A 66 -11.38 -38.73 25.75
N GLY A 67 -12.64 -38.52 25.32
CA GLY A 67 -13.71 -37.90 26.07
C GLY A 67 -13.94 -36.45 25.73
N ASN A 68 -15.08 -35.93 26.15
CA ASN A 68 -15.50 -34.55 26.00
C ASN A 68 -15.52 -33.86 27.35
N LEU A 69 -15.24 -32.55 27.37
CA LEU A 69 -15.29 -31.78 28.61
C LEU A 69 -16.69 -31.23 28.83
N ARG A 70 -17.32 -31.62 29.95
CA ARG A 70 -18.53 -30.95 30.47
C ARG A 70 -18.14 -30.02 31.58
N ILE A 71 -18.74 -28.82 31.58
CA ILE A 71 -18.47 -27.77 32.57
C ILE A 71 -19.78 -27.41 33.25
N ASP A 72 -19.83 -27.52 34.55
CA ASP A 72 -20.95 -27.08 35.35
C ASP A 72 -20.55 -25.87 36.21
N ARG A 73 -21.45 -24.90 36.33
CA ARG A 73 -21.27 -23.75 37.21
C ARG A 73 -21.73 -24.11 38.61
N CYS A 74 -20.86 -23.94 39.57
CA CYS A 74 -21.18 -24.13 40.98
C CYS A 74 -20.84 -22.86 41.76
N ARG A 75 -21.86 -22.09 42.13
CA ARG A 75 -21.71 -20.78 42.79
C ARG A 75 -20.75 -19.86 42.03
N ASN A 76 -19.61 -19.51 42.60
CA ASN A 76 -18.58 -18.66 41.97
C ASN A 76 -17.41 -19.45 41.32
N SER A 77 -17.61 -20.76 41.10
CA SER A 77 -16.57 -21.63 40.52
C SER A 77 -17.12 -22.52 39.40
N PHE A 78 -16.22 -23.19 38.72
CA PHE A 78 -16.58 -24.17 37.69
C PHE A 78 -16.13 -25.57 38.14
N GLN A 79 -16.97 -26.55 37.87
CA GLN A 79 -16.67 -27.97 38.03
C GLN A 79 -16.53 -28.61 36.66
N TYR A 80 -15.56 -29.49 36.54
CA TYR A 80 -15.19 -30.11 35.25
C TYR A 80 -15.43 -31.63 35.33
N TYR A 81 -15.99 -32.17 34.26
CA TYR A 81 -16.29 -33.61 34.13
C TYR A 81 -15.84 -34.11 32.77
N ILE A 82 -15.30 -35.35 32.71
CA ILE A 82 -15.01 -36.05 31.45
C ILE A 82 -16.22 -36.91 31.11
N VAL A 83 -16.78 -36.69 29.93
CA VAL A 83 -17.86 -37.47 29.35
C VAL A 83 -17.25 -38.36 28.28
N SER A 84 -17.26 -39.67 28.49
CA SER A 84 -16.56 -40.61 27.61
C SER A 84 -17.43 -41.12 26.47
N GLU A 85 -18.75 -41.24 26.65
CA GLU A 85 -19.68 -41.81 25.68
C GLU A 85 -20.85 -40.86 25.36
N ARG A 86 -21.43 -41.00 24.16
CA ARG A 86 -22.62 -40.25 23.76
C ARG A 86 -23.81 -40.73 24.55
N GLY A 87 -24.36 -39.88 25.44
CA GLY A 87 -25.47 -40.19 26.35
C GLY A 87 -25.07 -40.28 27.81
N ASP A 88 -23.78 -40.28 28.13
CA ASP A 88 -23.33 -40.11 29.51
C ASP A 88 -23.61 -38.68 29.99
N THR A 89 -24.69 -38.52 30.77
CA THR A 89 -25.11 -37.22 31.32
C THR A 89 -24.41 -36.86 32.61
N LYS A 90 -23.80 -37.86 33.30
CA LYS A 90 -23.15 -37.63 34.60
C LYS A 90 -21.66 -37.30 34.44
N GLY A 91 -20.96 -38.02 33.63
CA GLY A 91 -19.51 -37.85 33.44
C GLY A 91 -18.70 -38.13 34.72
N LYS A 92 -17.39 -38.26 34.56
CA LYS A 92 -16.47 -38.44 35.68
C LYS A 92 -15.93 -37.08 36.15
N TYR A 93 -16.13 -36.75 37.41
CA TYR A 93 -15.61 -35.50 38.01
C TYR A 93 -14.09 -35.45 37.96
N ILE A 94 -13.55 -34.29 37.58
CA ILE A 94 -12.13 -33.97 37.56
C ILE A 94 -11.79 -33.19 38.82
N SER A 95 -11.04 -33.80 39.75
CA SER A 95 -10.57 -33.11 40.93
C SER A 95 -9.59 -31.98 40.60
N HIS A 96 -9.45 -31.00 41.52
CA HIS A 96 -8.51 -29.90 41.35
C HIS A 96 -7.04 -30.39 41.09
N LYS A 97 -6.65 -31.48 41.69
CA LYS A 97 -5.32 -32.14 41.44
C LYS A 97 -5.15 -32.63 40.01
N GLN A 98 -6.26 -32.82 39.29
CA GLN A 98 -6.26 -33.35 37.91
C GLN A 98 -6.69 -32.29 36.88
N ILE A 99 -6.74 -31.03 37.25
CA ILE A 99 -7.21 -29.92 36.41
C ILE A 99 -6.47 -29.86 35.04
N ARG A 100 -5.20 -30.30 34.99
CA ARG A 100 -4.43 -30.43 33.73
C ARG A 100 -5.11 -31.32 32.69
N LYS A 101 -5.93 -32.32 33.10
CA LYS A 101 -6.71 -33.15 32.17
C LYS A 101 -7.84 -32.34 31.52
N ALA A 102 -8.56 -31.53 32.32
CA ALA A 102 -9.59 -30.65 31.79
C ALA A 102 -8.99 -29.59 30.81
N ALA A 103 -7.88 -28.98 31.19
CA ALA A 103 -7.16 -28.03 30.35
C ALA A 103 -6.71 -28.67 29.01
N ALA A 104 -6.21 -29.92 29.05
CA ALA A 104 -5.77 -30.60 27.84
C ALA A 104 -6.94 -30.93 26.88
N ILE A 105 -8.13 -31.29 27.42
CA ILE A 105 -9.33 -31.53 26.60
C ILE A 105 -9.81 -30.20 26.01
N ALA A 106 -9.91 -29.14 26.81
CA ALA A 106 -10.31 -27.83 26.35
C ALA A 106 -9.36 -27.30 25.26
N GLN A 107 -8.06 -27.45 25.46
CA GLN A 107 -7.05 -27.03 24.46
C GLN A 107 -7.17 -27.84 23.17
N ARG A 108 -7.40 -29.16 23.26
CA ARG A 108 -7.65 -30.01 22.07
C ARG A 108 -8.86 -29.45 21.27
N ASP A 109 -9.96 -29.16 21.97
CA ASP A 109 -11.20 -28.74 21.32
C ASP A 109 -11.05 -27.35 20.70
N TYR A 110 -10.39 -26.44 21.40
CA TYR A 110 -9.99 -25.13 20.86
C TYR A 110 -9.11 -25.28 19.60
N ASN A 111 -8.05 -26.09 19.68
CA ASN A 111 -7.14 -26.30 18.56
C ASN A 111 -7.88 -26.88 17.35
N LYS A 112 -8.80 -27.85 17.57
CA LYS A 112 -9.61 -28.45 16.49
C LYS A 112 -10.53 -27.41 15.85
N ALA A 113 -11.21 -26.59 16.64
CA ALA A 113 -12.09 -25.52 16.13
C ALA A 113 -11.29 -24.50 15.33
N THR A 114 -10.18 -24.01 15.89
CA THR A 114 -9.31 -23.02 15.26
C THR A 114 -8.67 -23.56 13.98
N ALA A 115 -8.17 -24.81 13.99
CA ALA A 115 -7.63 -25.43 12.78
C ALA A 115 -8.69 -25.57 11.67
N THR A 116 -9.95 -25.80 12.05
CA THR A 116 -11.06 -25.84 11.07
C THR A 116 -11.29 -24.48 10.44
N ILE A 117 -11.26 -23.40 11.23
CA ILE A 117 -11.40 -22.03 10.75
C ILE A 117 -10.24 -21.68 9.82
N LEU A 118 -9.00 -21.92 10.23
CA LEU A 118 -7.80 -21.62 9.44
C LEU A 118 -7.83 -22.35 8.08
N LYS A 119 -8.19 -23.65 8.08
CA LYS A 119 -8.32 -24.40 6.82
C LYS A 119 -9.38 -23.83 5.89
N LYS A 120 -10.52 -23.36 6.42
CA LYS A 120 -11.56 -22.72 5.61
C LYS A 120 -11.07 -21.39 5.00
N GLN A 121 -10.36 -20.59 5.80
CA GLN A 121 -9.80 -19.32 5.31
C GLN A 121 -8.72 -19.55 4.25
N ILE A 122 -7.80 -20.47 4.46
CA ILE A 122 -6.78 -20.84 3.46
C ILE A 122 -7.45 -21.28 2.16
N LYS A 123 -8.46 -22.16 2.25
CA LYS A 123 -9.19 -22.62 1.06
C LYS A 123 -9.88 -21.48 0.31
N ALA A 124 -10.46 -20.51 1.03
CA ALA A 124 -11.08 -19.32 0.40
C ALA A 124 -10.05 -18.47 -0.34
N ILE A 125 -8.87 -18.27 0.27
CA ILE A 125 -7.74 -17.57 -0.35
C ILE A 125 -7.25 -18.33 -1.60
N ASP A 126 -7.07 -19.65 -1.50
CA ASP A 126 -6.67 -20.48 -2.64
C ASP A 126 -7.66 -20.38 -3.81
N SER A 127 -8.96 -20.37 -3.50
CA SER A 127 -10.01 -20.19 -4.52
C SER A 127 -9.98 -18.81 -5.15
N PHE A 128 -9.73 -17.77 -4.37
CA PHE A 128 -9.56 -16.40 -4.86
C PHE A 128 -8.35 -16.32 -5.81
N LEU A 129 -7.19 -16.80 -5.39
CA LEU A 129 -5.95 -16.75 -6.16
C LEU A 129 -6.02 -17.58 -7.47
N ALA A 130 -6.86 -18.63 -7.49
CA ALA A 130 -7.06 -19.44 -8.69
C ALA A 130 -7.90 -18.74 -9.78
N ILE A 131 -8.77 -17.81 -9.38
CA ILE A 131 -9.72 -17.13 -10.29
C ILE A 131 -9.26 -15.73 -10.62
N TYR A 132 -8.67 -15.05 -9.64
CA TYR A 132 -8.31 -13.65 -9.75
C TYR A 132 -7.12 -13.46 -10.70
N THR A 133 -7.40 -12.83 -11.83
CA THR A 133 -6.38 -12.39 -12.80
C THR A 133 -6.50 -10.88 -12.92
N PRO A 134 -5.49 -10.12 -12.52
CA PRO A 134 -5.53 -8.66 -12.48
C PRO A 134 -5.99 -8.00 -13.78
N ASN A 135 -5.45 -8.46 -14.92
CA ASN A 135 -5.69 -7.87 -16.22
C ASN A 135 -6.76 -8.61 -17.05
N ALA A 136 -7.58 -9.47 -16.43
CA ALA A 136 -8.53 -10.31 -17.17
C ALA A 136 -9.50 -9.52 -18.05
N ILE A 137 -9.93 -8.33 -17.59
CA ILE A 137 -10.87 -7.47 -18.34
C ILE A 137 -10.15 -6.85 -19.54
N ASP A 138 -8.95 -6.32 -19.34
CA ASP A 138 -8.13 -5.71 -20.40
C ASP A 138 -7.67 -6.77 -21.41
N ASP A 139 -7.32 -7.96 -20.94
CA ASP A 139 -7.01 -9.14 -21.74
C ASP A 139 -8.19 -9.57 -22.61
N ALA A 140 -9.40 -9.51 -22.08
CA ALA A 140 -10.60 -9.86 -22.85
C ALA A 140 -10.79 -8.93 -24.05
N TYR A 141 -10.44 -7.65 -23.94
CA TYR A 141 -10.48 -6.69 -25.02
C TYR A 141 -9.28 -6.84 -25.96
N THR A 142 -8.07 -6.89 -25.42
CA THR A 142 -6.82 -6.89 -26.23
C THR A 142 -6.64 -8.16 -27.06
N LYS A 143 -7.20 -9.30 -26.62
CA LYS A 143 -7.22 -10.57 -27.36
C LYS A 143 -8.22 -10.60 -28.53
N LEU A 144 -9.11 -9.61 -28.62
CA LEU A 144 -10.04 -9.52 -29.74
C LEU A 144 -9.31 -9.11 -31.04
N HIS A 145 -9.74 -9.67 -32.15
CA HIS A 145 -9.30 -9.22 -33.48
C HIS A 145 -9.58 -7.73 -33.67
N PRO A 146 -8.67 -6.93 -34.26
CA PRO A 146 -8.85 -5.47 -34.44
C PRO A 146 -10.20 -5.07 -35.03
N GLY A 147 -10.68 -5.83 -36.03
CA GLY A 147 -11.99 -5.59 -36.64
C GLY A 147 -13.18 -5.79 -35.68
N ARG A 148 -13.03 -6.62 -34.62
CA ARG A 148 -14.04 -6.75 -33.57
C ARG A 148 -13.94 -5.62 -32.56
N ARG A 149 -12.73 -5.20 -32.19
CA ARG A 149 -12.51 -4.06 -31.28
C ARG A 149 -13.16 -2.78 -31.81
N ALA A 150 -13.08 -2.54 -33.14
CA ALA A 150 -13.72 -1.39 -33.78
C ALA A 150 -15.27 -1.37 -33.70
N LEU A 151 -15.90 -2.49 -33.37
CA LEU A 151 -17.37 -2.64 -33.32
C LEU A 151 -17.93 -2.64 -31.90
N ILE A 152 -17.11 -2.60 -30.89
CA ILE A 152 -17.54 -2.69 -29.49
C ILE A 152 -17.11 -1.48 -28.68
N THR A 153 -17.84 -1.20 -27.63
CA THR A 153 -17.42 -0.28 -26.58
C THR A 153 -16.85 -1.10 -25.44
N PRO A 154 -15.56 -0.98 -25.08
CA PRO A 154 -15.01 -1.73 -23.96
C PRO A 154 -15.65 -1.30 -22.64
N VAL A 155 -15.77 -2.23 -21.69
CA VAL A 155 -16.28 -1.94 -20.33
C VAL A 155 -15.37 -0.97 -19.59
N ARG A 156 -14.05 -1.06 -19.85
CA ARG A 156 -13.02 -0.13 -19.40
C ARG A 156 -12.26 0.33 -20.64
N GLU A 157 -12.10 1.62 -20.81
CA GLU A 157 -11.24 2.18 -21.86
C GLU A 157 -9.83 1.62 -21.71
N PRO A 158 -9.16 1.17 -22.80
CA PRO A 158 -7.78 0.70 -22.75
C PRO A 158 -6.85 1.77 -22.18
N ASP A 159 -5.87 1.34 -21.38
CA ASP A 159 -4.96 2.28 -20.73
C ASP A 159 -4.15 3.11 -21.76
N GLU A 160 -3.78 2.53 -22.90
CA GLU A 160 -3.09 3.25 -23.98
C GLU A 160 -3.93 4.40 -24.53
N ASP A 161 -5.23 4.17 -24.79
CA ASP A 161 -6.14 5.18 -25.31
C ASP A 161 -6.39 6.27 -24.26
N PHE A 162 -6.61 5.87 -22.99
CA PHE A 162 -6.77 6.79 -21.87
C PHE A 162 -5.53 7.68 -21.68
N ILE A 163 -4.33 7.09 -21.65
CA ILE A 163 -3.06 7.82 -21.50
C ILE A 163 -2.86 8.78 -22.67
N ALA A 164 -3.15 8.32 -23.90
CA ALA A 164 -3.04 9.16 -25.08
C ALA A 164 -4.00 10.36 -25.00
N ALA A 165 -5.27 10.13 -24.69
CA ALA A 165 -6.26 11.18 -24.51
C ALA A 165 -5.86 12.13 -23.39
N TRP A 166 -5.41 11.59 -22.24
CA TRP A 166 -4.94 12.38 -21.10
C TRP A 166 -3.75 13.25 -21.48
N ARG A 167 -2.74 12.74 -22.19
CA ARG A 167 -1.55 13.51 -22.63
C ARG A 167 -1.89 14.61 -23.64
N HIS A 168 -2.87 14.37 -24.50
CA HIS A 168 -3.24 15.31 -25.58
C HIS A 168 -4.21 16.42 -25.14
N LEU A 169 -4.65 16.44 -23.87
CA LEU A 169 -5.44 17.56 -23.34
C LEU A 169 -4.65 18.87 -23.47
N PRO A 170 -5.14 19.85 -24.26
CA PRO A 170 -4.42 21.10 -24.44
C PRO A 170 -4.47 21.91 -23.15
N TYR A 171 -3.34 22.50 -22.79
CA TYR A 171 -3.24 23.45 -21.67
C TYR A 171 -2.15 24.48 -21.95
N THR A 172 -2.21 25.60 -21.23
CA THR A 172 -1.17 26.63 -21.26
C THR A 172 -0.43 26.57 -19.93
N GLY A 173 0.83 26.18 -19.97
CA GLY A 173 1.73 26.23 -18.81
C GLY A 173 2.11 27.66 -18.42
N LYS A 174 2.85 27.81 -17.33
CA LYS A 174 3.37 29.10 -16.90
C LYS A 174 4.39 29.64 -17.91
N PRO A 175 4.28 30.89 -18.38
CA PRO A 175 5.24 31.44 -19.34
C PRO A 175 6.66 31.48 -18.75
N PHE A 176 7.66 31.19 -19.58
CA PHE A 176 9.06 31.33 -19.19
C PHE A 176 9.45 32.83 -19.22
N GLU A 177 10.30 33.22 -18.27
CA GLU A 177 10.87 34.55 -18.27
C GLU A 177 11.82 34.76 -19.44
N ILE A 178 11.89 35.99 -19.91
CA ILE A 178 12.83 36.38 -20.96
C ILE A 178 14.24 36.18 -20.41
N ASN A 179 15.11 35.48 -21.17
CA ASN A 179 16.48 35.14 -20.78
C ASN A 179 16.63 34.17 -19.60
N ALA A 180 15.56 33.44 -19.20
CA ALA A 180 15.71 32.36 -18.24
C ALA A 180 16.62 31.24 -18.80
N PRO A 181 17.45 30.63 -17.97
CA PRO A 181 18.26 29.48 -18.39
C PRO A 181 17.40 28.39 -19.03
N GLU A 182 17.93 27.74 -20.05
CA GLU A 182 17.21 26.69 -20.75
C GLU A 182 17.72 25.32 -20.33
N TYR A 183 16.82 24.52 -19.77
CA TYR A 183 17.06 23.12 -19.45
C TYR A 183 16.08 22.25 -20.22
N TYR A 184 16.59 21.16 -20.82
CA TYR A 184 15.79 20.25 -21.61
C TYR A 184 15.89 18.85 -21.05
N THR A 185 14.77 18.16 -20.97
CA THR A 185 14.68 16.75 -20.66
C THR A 185 15.18 15.91 -21.82
N ALA A 186 15.43 14.62 -21.60
CA ALA A 186 15.79 13.68 -22.66
C ALA A 186 14.71 13.58 -23.77
N SER A 187 13.46 13.87 -23.46
CA SER A 187 12.34 13.94 -24.42
C SER A 187 12.16 15.30 -25.08
N GLY A 188 13.04 16.29 -24.81
CA GLY A 188 13.01 17.61 -25.42
C GLY A 188 12.03 18.60 -24.78
N VAL A 189 11.45 18.30 -23.64
CA VAL A 189 10.59 19.23 -22.88
C VAL A 189 11.46 20.24 -22.16
N ARG A 190 11.20 21.55 -22.36
CA ARG A 190 11.88 22.61 -21.60
C ARG A 190 11.33 22.68 -20.18
N VAL A 191 12.22 22.74 -19.19
CA VAL A 191 11.92 22.85 -17.76
C VAL A 191 12.73 23.99 -17.14
N ARG A 192 12.45 24.36 -15.86
CA ARG A 192 13.06 25.54 -15.25
C ARG A 192 14.35 25.25 -14.48
N SER A 193 14.61 24.00 -14.10
CA SER A 193 15.77 23.64 -13.29
C SER A 193 16.38 22.31 -13.69
N LYS A 194 17.63 22.08 -13.28
CA LYS A 194 18.33 20.80 -13.44
C LYS A 194 17.65 19.68 -12.64
N SER A 195 17.10 20.00 -11.49
CA SER A 195 16.40 19.03 -10.64
C SER A 195 15.11 18.55 -11.30
N GLU A 196 14.41 19.44 -12.00
CA GLU A 196 13.24 19.06 -12.81
C GLU A 196 13.61 18.16 -14.00
N VAL A 197 14.79 18.37 -14.65
CA VAL A 197 15.28 17.42 -15.67
C VAL A 197 15.46 16.04 -15.06
N ILE A 198 16.08 15.93 -13.86
CA ILE A 198 16.31 14.65 -13.18
C ILE A 198 14.98 13.94 -12.90
N ILE A 199 13.99 14.67 -12.41
CA ILE A 199 12.65 14.12 -12.09
C ILE A 199 11.95 13.68 -13.37
N ALA A 200 11.88 14.55 -14.39
CA ALA A 200 11.23 14.26 -15.66
C ALA A 200 11.81 13.02 -16.36
N ASP A 201 13.15 12.94 -16.42
CA ASP A 201 13.83 11.80 -17.02
C ASP A 201 13.66 10.52 -16.21
N ALA A 202 13.53 10.61 -14.87
CA ALA A 202 13.22 9.46 -14.04
C ALA A 202 11.77 8.96 -14.25
N LEU A 203 10.81 9.88 -14.36
CA LEU A 203 9.41 9.57 -14.70
C LEU A 203 9.32 8.90 -16.08
N ALA A 204 10.02 9.45 -17.08
CA ALA A 204 10.04 8.89 -18.42
C ALA A 204 10.65 7.48 -18.45
N ARG A 205 11.77 7.24 -17.76
CA ARG A 205 12.39 5.90 -17.64
C ARG A 205 11.48 4.90 -16.93
N ALA A 206 10.67 5.38 -15.99
CA ALA A 206 9.71 4.55 -15.27
C ALA A 206 8.39 4.34 -16.03
N ASN A 207 8.25 4.91 -17.24
CA ASN A 207 7.03 4.93 -18.06
C ASN A 207 5.83 5.58 -17.36
N ILE A 208 6.06 6.51 -16.42
CA ILE A 208 5.01 7.27 -15.75
C ILE A 208 4.59 8.42 -16.66
N PRO A 209 3.32 8.50 -17.10
CA PRO A 209 2.82 9.66 -17.84
C PRO A 209 2.81 10.88 -16.94
N TYR A 210 3.28 12.01 -17.45
CA TYR A 210 3.25 13.27 -16.73
C TYR A 210 2.95 14.44 -17.67
N ARG A 211 2.47 15.55 -17.09
CA ARG A 211 2.37 16.88 -17.70
C ARG A 211 3.22 17.83 -16.87
N TYR A 212 3.96 18.67 -17.54
CA TYR A 212 4.82 19.69 -16.93
C TYR A 212 4.03 20.98 -16.75
N GLU A 213 4.01 21.58 -15.55
CA GLU A 213 3.30 22.82 -15.20
C GLU A 213 1.83 22.84 -15.66
N TYR A 214 1.11 21.75 -15.44
CA TYR A 214 -0.31 21.69 -15.75
C TYR A 214 -1.12 22.57 -14.75
N PRO A 215 -1.96 23.53 -15.24
CA PRO A 215 -2.68 24.45 -14.37
C PRO A 215 -3.68 23.70 -13.47
N THR A 216 -3.51 23.81 -12.17
CA THR A 216 -4.32 23.14 -11.15
C THR A 216 -5.01 24.19 -10.28
N SER A 217 -6.34 24.12 -10.15
CA SER A 217 -7.11 25.01 -9.31
C SER A 217 -6.99 24.63 -7.83
N ILE A 218 -6.51 25.55 -7.00
CA ILE A 218 -6.30 25.35 -5.58
C ILE A 218 -7.23 26.25 -4.78
N LYS A 219 -8.02 25.65 -3.90
CA LYS A 219 -9.02 26.34 -3.09
C LYS A 219 -8.40 27.46 -2.25
N GLY A 220 -8.91 28.68 -2.43
CA GLY A 220 -8.45 29.85 -1.68
C GLY A 220 -7.13 30.46 -2.16
N TRP A 221 -6.51 29.88 -3.21
CA TRP A 221 -5.26 30.43 -3.78
C TRP A 221 -5.38 30.77 -5.28
N GLY A 222 -6.28 30.14 -6.00
CA GLY A 222 -6.41 30.29 -7.46
C GLY A 222 -5.72 29.17 -8.22
N THR A 223 -5.10 29.49 -9.36
CA THR A 223 -4.42 28.50 -10.20
C THR A 223 -2.95 28.40 -9.82
N LEU A 224 -2.50 27.19 -9.46
CA LEU A 224 -1.10 26.85 -9.33
C LEU A 224 -0.64 26.04 -10.54
N TYR A 225 0.67 26.06 -10.76
CA TYR A 225 1.36 25.26 -11.79
C TYR A 225 2.33 24.34 -11.07
N PRO A 226 1.89 23.12 -10.68
CA PRO A 226 2.79 22.14 -10.09
C PRO A 226 3.90 21.78 -11.08
N ASP A 227 5.09 21.44 -10.59
CA ASP A 227 6.20 21.06 -11.47
C ASP A 227 5.79 19.90 -12.37
N PHE A 228 5.16 18.87 -11.79
CA PHE A 228 4.60 17.77 -12.57
C PHE A 228 3.23 17.34 -12.04
N THR A 229 2.33 17.06 -12.98
CA THR A 229 1.11 16.30 -12.73
C THR A 229 1.33 14.91 -13.33
N CYS A 230 1.52 13.90 -12.48
CA CYS A 230 1.76 12.52 -12.86
C CYS A 230 0.44 11.75 -12.90
N LEU A 231 0.33 10.77 -13.80
CA LEU A 231 -0.81 9.88 -13.86
C LEU A 231 -0.44 8.52 -13.25
N ASP A 232 -1.12 8.12 -12.19
CA ASP A 232 -1.14 6.72 -11.78
C ASP A 232 -2.06 5.95 -12.74
N ILE A 233 -1.47 5.19 -13.66
CA ILE A 233 -2.20 4.45 -14.70
C ILE A 233 -3.19 3.46 -14.10
N ARG A 234 -2.86 2.90 -12.97
CA ARG A 234 -3.60 1.87 -12.27
C ARG A 234 -4.94 2.38 -11.71
N THR A 235 -4.90 3.52 -11.02
CA THR A 235 -6.08 4.16 -10.42
C THR A 235 -6.71 5.18 -11.33
N ARG A 236 -5.97 5.62 -12.38
CA ARG A 236 -6.28 6.77 -13.23
C ARG A 236 -6.42 8.08 -12.47
N GLU A 237 -5.79 8.15 -11.30
CA GLU A 237 -5.74 9.36 -10.49
C GLU A 237 -4.50 10.20 -10.82
N GLU A 238 -4.65 11.51 -10.71
CA GLU A 238 -3.55 12.44 -10.87
C GLU A 238 -2.84 12.64 -9.53
N ILE A 239 -1.50 12.56 -9.57
CA ILE A 239 -0.63 12.79 -8.42
C ILE A 239 0.25 14.00 -8.75
N ILE A 240 0.20 15.01 -7.91
CA ILE A 240 1.03 16.21 -8.05
C ILE A 240 2.43 15.91 -7.52
N TRP A 241 3.45 16.36 -8.24
CA TRP A 241 4.84 16.37 -7.77
C TRP A 241 5.36 17.81 -7.75
N GLU A 242 5.83 18.25 -6.60
CA GLU A 242 6.49 19.53 -6.38
C GLU A 242 7.93 19.31 -5.95
N HIS A 243 8.83 20.10 -6.50
CA HIS A 243 10.22 20.12 -6.10
C HIS A 243 10.60 21.48 -5.53
N PHE A 244 11.02 21.51 -4.28
CA PHE A 244 11.42 22.71 -3.57
C PHE A 244 12.95 22.82 -3.57
N GLY A 245 13.48 23.61 -4.53
CA GLY A 245 14.91 23.67 -4.86
C GLY A 245 15.75 24.61 -3.99
N LEU A 246 15.14 25.53 -3.23
CA LEU A 246 15.86 26.58 -2.52
C LEU A 246 15.55 26.61 -1.02
N MET A 247 15.44 25.43 -0.38
CA MET A 247 15.07 25.31 1.04
C MET A 247 16.09 25.89 2.01
N GLY A 248 17.26 26.30 1.54
CA GLY A 248 18.23 27.08 2.33
C GLY A 248 17.88 28.57 2.45
N ASP A 249 16.95 29.07 1.66
CA ASP A 249 16.45 30.45 1.72
C ASP A 249 15.21 30.48 2.64
N PRO A 250 15.22 31.29 3.73
CA PRO A 250 14.11 31.34 4.69
C PRO A 250 12.77 31.77 4.08
N ASP A 251 12.79 32.77 3.20
CA ASP A 251 11.56 33.29 2.59
C ASP A 251 10.97 32.28 1.60
N TYR A 252 11.84 31.59 0.86
CA TYR A 252 11.43 30.50 -0.01
C TYR A 252 10.85 29.33 0.78
N ALA A 253 11.48 28.96 1.90
CA ALA A 253 11.02 27.88 2.75
C ALA A 253 9.64 28.18 3.37
N GLU A 254 9.39 29.43 3.81
CA GLU A 254 8.08 29.88 4.28
C GLU A 254 7.02 29.76 3.18
N ASN A 255 7.32 30.21 1.97
CA ASN A 255 6.43 30.07 0.82
C ASN A 255 6.15 28.61 0.46
N ALA A 256 7.14 27.72 0.60
CA ALA A 256 6.97 26.29 0.38
C ALA A 256 5.99 25.67 1.39
N VAL A 257 6.09 26.04 2.67
CA VAL A 257 5.15 25.62 3.72
C VAL A 257 3.74 26.09 3.41
N GLN A 258 3.56 27.36 3.02
CA GLN A 258 2.27 27.92 2.64
C GLN A 258 1.68 27.15 1.43
N LYS A 259 2.48 26.89 0.39
CA LYS A 259 2.06 26.16 -0.80
C LYS A 259 1.55 24.75 -0.45
N ILE A 260 2.30 24.01 0.39
CA ILE A 260 1.88 22.67 0.87
C ILE A 260 0.59 22.76 1.68
N THR A 261 0.42 23.77 2.52
CA THR A 261 -0.79 24.00 3.32
C THR A 261 -2.01 24.22 2.43
N HIS A 262 -1.87 24.96 1.35
CA HIS A 262 -2.95 25.21 0.39
C HIS A 262 -3.29 23.96 -0.42
N TYR A 263 -2.28 23.15 -0.79
CA TYR A 263 -2.52 21.83 -1.38
C TYR A 263 -3.34 20.96 -0.43
N ALA A 264 -2.96 20.90 0.84
CA ALA A 264 -3.67 20.09 1.84
C ALA A 264 -5.13 20.55 2.02
N ALA A 265 -5.39 21.88 2.05
CA ALA A 265 -6.74 22.44 2.12
C ALA A 265 -7.59 22.12 0.87
N SER A 266 -6.96 21.79 -0.24
CA SER A 266 -7.59 21.38 -1.50
C SER A 266 -7.71 19.87 -1.68
N GLY A 267 -7.32 19.07 -0.65
CA GLY A 267 -7.42 17.62 -0.67
C GLY A 267 -6.19 16.89 -1.20
N TYR A 268 -5.10 17.63 -1.48
CA TYR A 268 -3.81 17.03 -1.85
C TYR A 268 -3.00 16.74 -0.60
N VAL A 269 -2.74 15.46 -0.32
CA VAL A 269 -2.10 14.98 0.89
C VAL A 269 -0.72 14.43 0.56
N LEU A 270 0.31 14.91 1.26
CA LEU A 270 1.68 14.39 1.13
C LEU A 270 1.74 12.88 1.36
N GLY A 271 2.40 12.19 0.43
CA GLY A 271 2.54 10.73 0.48
C GLY A 271 1.30 9.98 0.00
N LYS A 272 0.27 10.67 -0.51
CA LYS A 272 -0.91 10.06 -1.14
C LYS A 272 -1.06 10.53 -2.58
N ASN A 273 -1.48 11.76 -2.79
CA ASN A 273 -1.69 12.38 -4.11
C ASN A 273 -0.88 13.68 -4.29
N LEU A 274 0.07 13.92 -3.40
CA LEU A 274 1.08 14.97 -3.47
C LEU A 274 2.44 14.38 -3.09
N ILE A 275 3.41 14.50 -4.00
CA ILE A 275 4.81 14.21 -3.78
C ILE A 275 5.53 15.54 -3.60
N ALA A 276 6.34 15.68 -2.56
CA ALA A 276 7.23 16.80 -2.38
C ALA A 276 8.67 16.31 -2.24
N THR A 277 9.56 16.88 -3.03
CA THR A 277 11.01 16.68 -2.92
C THR A 277 11.68 18.02 -2.61
N PHE A 278 12.76 17.95 -1.85
CA PHE A 278 13.42 19.14 -1.33
C PHE A 278 14.92 19.08 -1.60
N GLU A 279 15.53 20.26 -1.88
CA GLU A 279 16.97 20.41 -1.88
C GLU A 279 17.37 21.76 -1.29
N SER A 280 18.63 21.86 -0.88
CA SER A 280 19.24 23.10 -0.39
C SER A 280 20.65 23.22 -0.97
N GLY A 281 21.32 24.35 -0.73
CA GLY A 281 22.69 24.55 -1.20
C GLY A 281 23.71 23.51 -0.72
N THR A 282 23.39 22.79 0.36
CA THR A 282 24.26 21.74 0.95
C THR A 282 23.75 20.32 0.75
N ILE A 283 22.45 20.16 0.45
CA ILE A 283 21.81 18.85 0.29
C ILE A 283 21.09 18.85 -1.08
N PRO A 284 21.77 18.36 -2.14
CA PRO A 284 21.17 18.30 -3.48
C PRO A 284 20.13 17.18 -3.61
N LEU A 285 19.26 17.31 -4.59
CA LEU A 285 18.30 16.26 -4.95
C LEU A 285 19.04 14.97 -5.35
N SER A 286 18.66 13.87 -4.73
CA SER A 286 19.24 12.55 -5.02
C SER A 286 18.36 11.77 -6.01
N VAL A 287 18.97 11.22 -7.07
CA VAL A 287 18.30 10.31 -8.02
C VAL A 287 17.68 9.11 -7.29
N LYS A 288 18.32 8.61 -6.22
CA LYS A 288 17.79 7.52 -5.40
C LYS A 288 16.51 7.93 -4.67
N GLN A 289 16.44 9.17 -4.19
CA GLN A 289 15.21 9.72 -3.56
C GLN A 289 14.07 9.84 -4.58
N VAL A 290 14.35 10.36 -5.77
CA VAL A 290 13.37 10.44 -6.87
C VAL A 290 12.83 9.06 -7.22
N GLN A 291 13.72 8.07 -7.38
CA GLN A 291 13.31 6.70 -7.66
C GLN A 291 12.46 6.10 -6.53
N GLY A 292 12.83 6.35 -5.27
CA GLY A 292 12.04 5.92 -4.12
C GLY A 292 10.62 6.48 -4.09
N CYS A 293 10.44 7.76 -4.48
CA CYS A 293 9.11 8.36 -4.60
C CYS A 293 8.29 7.70 -5.72
N ILE A 294 8.90 7.45 -6.88
CA ILE A 294 8.25 6.78 -8.01
C ILE A 294 7.78 5.38 -7.59
N ASP A 295 8.67 4.59 -6.98
CA ASP A 295 8.36 3.20 -6.62
C ASP A 295 7.32 3.10 -5.50
N ALA A 296 7.23 4.10 -4.62
CA ALA A 296 6.29 4.10 -3.50
C ALA A 296 4.89 4.62 -3.86
N LEU A 297 4.77 5.55 -4.80
CA LEU A 297 3.55 6.33 -5.00
C LEU A 297 3.00 6.29 -6.44
N LEU A 298 3.80 5.85 -7.41
CA LEU A 298 3.43 5.87 -8.84
C LEU A 298 3.50 4.48 -9.52
N LYS A 299 3.85 3.44 -8.76
CA LYS A 299 3.92 2.03 -9.23
C LYS A 299 3.09 1.10 -8.31
#